data_99c236ad63064b9c506ee3c610c9865c
#
_entry.id   99c236ad63064b9c506ee3c610c9865c
#
_cell.length_a   1.000
_cell.length_b   1.000
_cell.length_c   1.000
_cell.angle_alpha   90.00
_cell.angle_beta   90.00
_cell.angle_gamma   90.00
#
_symmetry.space_group_name_H-M   'P 1'
#
loop_
_entity.id
_entity.type
_entity.pdbx_description
1 polymer ?
#
loop_
_entity_poly.entity_id
_entity_poly.type
_entity_poly.pdbx_seq_one_letter_code
_entity_poly.pdbx_strand_id
1 'polypeptide(L)'
;MHNKSTSLLLNIGHAIDHMFLLIFATAVTTIAKDFGVERWEDLMPYSVSAFFFFGLGSIPAGRLGDLWGRRQMMIVFFVGIGLASILVSVTTSPMQLAWALALLGCAASIYHPVGIPMLVQGAKRPGWVIGVNGLAGNLGLAGAAALTGLLIKYFGWRMAFLIPGAISILLGILFAICAPHE
;
A
#
# COMPACT_ATOMS: atom_id res chain seq x y z
N MET A 1 2.40 12.04 22.89
CA MET A 1 1.31 12.47 21.98
C MET A 1 1.93 12.66 20.60
N HIS A 2 1.48 11.88 19.60
CA HIS A 2 1.94 12.13 18.24
C HIS A 2 1.50 13.51 17.76
N ASN A 3 2.37 14.15 17.00
CA ASN A 3 2.07 15.38 16.27
C ASN A 3 0.88 15.12 15.31
N LYS A 4 0.02 16.13 15.12
CA LYS A 4 -1.11 16.06 14.17
C LYS A 4 -0.67 15.62 12.77
N SER A 5 0.51 16.06 12.33
CA SER A 5 1.09 15.67 11.03
C SER A 5 1.37 14.16 10.95
N THR A 6 1.93 13.56 11.99
CA THR A 6 2.18 12.11 12.05
C THR A 6 0.87 11.32 11.98
N SER A 7 -0.15 11.74 12.74
CA SER A 7 -1.47 11.09 12.70
C SER A 7 -2.13 11.22 11.32
N LEU A 8 -2.01 12.37 10.67
CA LEU A 8 -2.52 12.55 9.30
C LEU A 8 -1.81 11.64 8.32
N LEU A 9 -0.47 11.57 8.37
CA LEU A 9 0.32 10.69 7.49
C LEU A 9 0.01 9.22 7.71
N LEU A 10 -0.23 8.78 8.95
CA LEU A 10 -0.68 7.41 9.24
C LEU A 10 -2.06 7.14 8.62
N ASN A 11 -3.01 8.06 8.71
CA ASN A 11 -4.32 7.90 8.07
C ASN A 11 -4.19 7.86 6.53
N ILE A 12 -3.36 8.70 5.93
CA ILE A 12 -3.05 8.64 4.49
C ILE A 12 -2.40 7.29 4.16
N GLY A 13 -1.49 6.80 5.00
CA GLY A 13 -0.87 5.48 4.86
C GLY A 13 -1.92 4.36 4.80
N HIS A 14 -2.95 4.40 5.64
CA HIS A 14 -4.05 3.41 5.61
C HIS A 14 -4.84 3.47 4.30
N ALA A 15 -5.15 4.68 3.83
CA ALA A 15 -5.83 4.85 2.55
C ALA A 15 -4.99 4.29 1.39
N ILE A 16 -3.70 4.55 1.39
CA ILE A 16 -2.73 4.06 0.41
C ILE A 16 -2.64 2.53 0.46
N ASP A 17 -2.51 1.94 1.65
CA ASP A 17 -2.44 0.50 1.85
C ASP A 17 -3.59 -0.22 1.16
N HIS A 18 -4.82 0.17 1.46
CA HIS A 18 -6.01 -0.41 0.86
C HIS A 18 -6.15 -0.12 -0.64
N MET A 19 -5.76 1.08 -1.09
CA MET A 19 -5.80 1.45 -2.50
C MET A 19 -4.87 0.55 -3.33
N PHE A 20 -3.64 0.32 -2.90
CA PHE A 20 -2.67 -0.46 -3.65
C PHE A 20 -3.10 -1.91 -3.86
N LEU A 21 -3.78 -2.53 -2.90
CA LEU A 21 -4.28 -3.89 -3.03
C LEU A 21 -5.36 -4.05 -4.12
N LEU A 22 -6.00 -2.95 -4.53
CA LEU A 22 -7.08 -2.98 -5.52
C LEU A 22 -6.69 -2.45 -6.91
N ILE A 23 -5.53 -1.82 -7.08
CA ILE A 23 -5.10 -1.29 -8.37
C ILE A 23 -5.08 -2.41 -9.43
N PHE A 24 -4.50 -3.56 -9.09
CA PHE A 24 -4.41 -4.69 -10.02
C PHE A 24 -5.80 -5.14 -10.50
N ALA A 25 -6.75 -5.33 -9.59
CA ALA A 25 -8.10 -5.79 -9.96
C ALA A 25 -8.80 -4.82 -10.93
N THR A 26 -8.55 -3.51 -10.79
CA THR A 26 -9.09 -2.49 -11.70
C THR A 26 -8.35 -2.46 -13.04
N ALA A 27 -7.05 -2.75 -13.04
CA ALA A 27 -6.18 -2.65 -14.22
C ALA A 27 -6.09 -3.97 -15.02
N VAL A 28 -6.58 -5.09 -14.48
CA VAL A 28 -6.31 -6.44 -14.98
C VAL A 28 -6.65 -6.64 -16.47
N THR A 29 -7.76 -6.08 -16.93
CA THR A 29 -8.18 -6.19 -18.33
C THR A 29 -7.21 -5.49 -19.28
N THR A 30 -6.68 -4.34 -18.88
CA THR A 30 -5.69 -3.58 -19.66
C THR A 30 -4.33 -4.26 -19.63
N ILE A 31 -3.93 -4.84 -18.48
CA ILE A 31 -2.70 -5.62 -18.33
C ILE A 31 -2.76 -6.88 -19.19
N ALA A 32 -3.89 -7.61 -19.19
CA ALA A 32 -4.08 -8.80 -19.99
C ALA A 32 -3.88 -8.50 -21.48
N LYS A 33 -4.50 -7.42 -21.97
CA LYS A 33 -4.35 -6.97 -23.33
C LYS A 33 -2.89 -6.65 -23.70
N ASP A 34 -2.17 -5.98 -22.79
CA ASP A 34 -0.78 -5.60 -23.00
C ASP A 34 0.18 -6.81 -23.00
N PHE A 35 -0.13 -7.84 -22.19
CA PHE A 35 0.65 -9.09 -22.15
C PHE A 35 0.24 -10.12 -23.21
N GLY A 36 -0.75 -9.81 -24.06
CA GLY A 36 -1.26 -10.74 -25.06
C GLY A 36 -2.00 -11.95 -24.48
N VAL A 37 -2.56 -11.79 -23.27
CA VAL A 37 -3.38 -12.83 -22.60
C VAL A 37 -4.83 -12.66 -23.07
N GLU A 38 -5.40 -13.70 -23.68
CA GLU A 38 -6.74 -13.63 -24.29
C GLU A 38 -7.84 -13.36 -23.26
N ARG A 39 -7.74 -13.99 -22.10
CA ARG A 39 -8.72 -13.89 -21.02
C ARG A 39 -8.09 -13.24 -19.80
N TRP A 40 -8.61 -12.09 -19.38
CA TRP A 40 -8.11 -11.38 -18.19
C TRP A 40 -8.23 -12.20 -16.91
N GLU A 41 -9.21 -13.13 -16.84
CA GLU A 41 -9.41 -14.04 -15.71
C GLU A 41 -8.18 -14.92 -15.46
N ASP A 42 -7.43 -15.24 -16.50
CA ASP A 42 -6.21 -16.06 -16.40
C ASP A 42 -5.06 -15.32 -15.70
N LEU A 43 -5.16 -13.99 -15.55
CA LEU A 43 -4.23 -13.20 -14.74
C LEU A 43 -4.62 -13.10 -13.25
N MET A 44 -5.88 -13.34 -12.90
CA MET A 44 -6.33 -13.19 -11.50
C MET A 44 -5.56 -14.08 -10.50
N PRO A 45 -5.20 -15.33 -10.81
CA PRO A 45 -4.41 -16.15 -9.89
C PRO A 45 -3.06 -15.54 -9.48
N TYR A 46 -2.46 -14.73 -10.35
CA TYR A 46 -1.16 -14.10 -10.05
C TYR A 46 -1.25 -13.03 -8.95
N SER A 47 -2.45 -12.49 -8.67
CA SER A 47 -2.67 -11.56 -7.56
C SER A 47 -2.75 -12.24 -6.19
N VAL A 48 -2.96 -13.56 -6.15
CA VAL A 48 -3.02 -14.32 -4.89
C VAL A 48 -1.74 -14.15 -4.07
N SER A 49 -0.59 -14.02 -4.75
CA SER A 49 0.70 -13.76 -4.12
C SER A 49 0.67 -12.49 -3.25
N ALA A 50 0.04 -11.40 -3.71
CA ALA A 50 -0.08 -10.16 -2.93
C ALA A 50 -0.82 -10.40 -1.61
N PHE A 51 -2.00 -11.03 -1.67
CA PHE A 51 -2.82 -11.27 -0.49
C PHE A 51 -2.20 -12.30 0.46
N PHE A 52 -1.53 -13.32 -0.08
CA PHE A 52 -0.82 -14.31 0.71
C PHE A 52 0.30 -13.65 1.54
N PHE A 53 1.16 -12.86 0.90
CA PHE A 53 2.24 -12.17 1.59
C PHE A 53 1.77 -11.00 2.45
N PHE A 54 0.65 -10.36 2.11
CA PHE A 54 -0.02 -9.40 2.98
C PHE A 54 -0.41 -10.03 4.32
N GLY A 55 -1.03 -11.20 4.29
CA GLY A 55 -1.41 -11.93 5.51
C GLY A 55 -0.19 -12.47 6.27
N LEU A 56 0.67 -13.23 5.59
CA LEU A 56 1.83 -13.88 6.21
C LEU A 56 2.84 -12.87 6.75
N GLY A 57 3.09 -11.79 6.01
CA GLY A 57 4.05 -10.76 6.37
C GLY A 57 3.67 -9.95 7.61
N SER A 58 2.39 -9.90 7.98
CA SER A 58 1.92 -9.13 9.14
C SER A 58 2.52 -9.62 10.47
N ILE A 59 2.79 -10.92 10.60
CA ILE A 59 3.37 -11.51 11.81
C ILE A 59 4.81 -11.00 12.03
N PRO A 60 5.76 -11.19 11.08
CA PRO A 60 7.11 -10.66 11.25
C PRO A 60 7.14 -9.11 11.27
N ALA A 61 6.25 -8.44 10.53
CA ALA A 61 6.20 -6.98 10.52
C ALA A 61 5.88 -6.40 11.91
N GLY A 62 4.92 -7.00 12.63
CA GLY A 62 4.63 -6.60 14.01
C GLY A 62 5.83 -6.79 14.93
N ARG A 63 6.50 -7.94 14.85
CA ARG A 63 7.71 -8.22 15.63
C ARG A 63 8.85 -7.26 15.32
N LEU A 64 9.06 -6.94 14.04
CA LEU A 64 10.08 -5.98 13.62
C LEU A 64 9.72 -4.55 14.09
N GLY A 65 8.45 -4.19 14.09
CA GLY A 65 7.97 -2.92 14.66
C GLY A 65 8.33 -2.75 16.14
N ASP A 66 8.27 -3.84 16.91
CA ASP A 66 8.67 -3.83 18.32
C ASP A 66 10.20 -3.83 18.52
N LEU A 67 10.96 -4.44 17.61
CA LEU A 67 12.42 -4.56 17.72
C LEU A 67 13.18 -3.36 17.15
N TRP A 68 12.76 -2.86 16.00
CA TRP A 68 13.45 -1.79 15.25
C TRP A 68 12.84 -0.41 15.47
N GLY A 69 11.61 -0.39 16.05
CA GLY A 69 10.82 0.83 16.22
C GLY A 69 9.76 1.00 15.13
N ARG A 70 8.60 1.47 15.54
CA ARG A 70 7.42 1.61 14.66
C ARG A 70 7.63 2.68 13.61
N ARG A 71 8.35 3.76 13.96
CA ARG A 71 8.70 4.82 13.01
C ARG A 71 9.50 4.28 11.82
N GLN A 72 10.55 3.50 12.08
CA GLN A 72 11.40 2.92 11.05
C GLN A 72 10.59 1.97 10.15
N MET A 73 9.76 1.13 10.75
CA MET A 73 8.92 0.21 9.99
C MET A 73 7.87 0.93 9.15
N MET A 74 7.31 2.06 9.60
CA MET A 74 6.42 2.87 8.78
C MET A 74 7.12 3.56 7.61
N ILE A 75 8.39 3.94 7.75
CA ILE A 75 9.20 4.42 6.63
C ILE A 75 9.41 3.28 5.62
N VAL A 76 9.74 2.07 6.10
CA VAL A 76 9.86 0.87 5.25
C VAL A 76 8.53 0.57 4.54
N PHE A 77 7.39 0.73 5.20
CA PHE A 77 6.07 0.60 4.58
C PHE A 77 5.91 1.55 3.38
N PHE A 78 6.04 2.85 3.59
CA PHE A 78 5.80 3.85 2.54
C PHE A 78 6.76 3.69 1.35
N VAL A 79 8.04 3.52 1.64
CA VAL A 79 9.08 3.37 0.60
C VAL A 79 8.94 2.00 -0.08
N GLY A 80 8.74 0.94 0.69
CA GLY A 80 8.62 -0.43 0.19
C GLY A 80 7.42 -0.63 -0.72
N ILE A 81 6.23 -0.16 -0.30
CA ILE A 81 5.02 -0.28 -1.13
C ILE A 81 5.13 0.59 -2.39
N GLY A 82 5.75 1.76 -2.28
CA GLY A 82 6.02 2.63 -3.41
C GLY A 82 6.97 2.00 -4.43
N LEU A 83 8.10 1.44 -3.98
CA LEU A 83 9.06 0.75 -4.85
C LEU A 83 8.45 -0.51 -5.48
N ALA A 84 7.69 -1.31 -4.71
CA ALA A 84 7.01 -2.49 -5.23
C ALA A 84 5.99 -2.12 -6.29
N SER A 85 5.24 -1.03 -6.10
CA SER A 85 4.30 -0.52 -7.10
C SER A 85 5.01 -0.05 -8.38
N ILE A 86 6.13 0.66 -8.26
CA ILE A 86 6.95 1.04 -9.42
C ILE A 86 7.46 -0.22 -10.13
N LEU A 87 7.87 -1.25 -9.39
CA LEU A 87 8.27 -2.52 -9.97
C LEU A 87 7.13 -3.19 -10.75
N VAL A 88 5.90 -3.16 -10.25
CA VAL A 88 4.72 -3.63 -11.00
C VAL A 88 4.60 -2.90 -12.34
N SER A 89 4.81 -1.58 -12.37
CA SER A 89 4.64 -0.77 -13.59
C SER A 89 5.60 -1.13 -14.72
N VAL A 90 6.71 -1.79 -14.44
CA VAL A 90 7.72 -2.18 -15.44
C VAL A 90 7.66 -3.65 -15.84
N THR A 91 6.71 -4.42 -15.31
CA THR A 91 6.55 -5.83 -15.65
C THR A 91 6.07 -6.03 -17.07
N THR A 92 6.50 -7.14 -17.68
CA THR A 92 6.19 -7.51 -19.07
C THR A 92 5.66 -8.94 -19.21
N SER A 93 5.51 -9.65 -18.09
CA SER A 93 4.98 -11.02 -18.07
C SER A 93 4.18 -11.30 -16.79
N PRO A 94 3.24 -12.29 -16.84
CA PRO A 94 2.45 -12.67 -15.68
C PRO A 94 3.30 -13.10 -14.47
N MET A 95 4.42 -13.79 -14.70
CA MET A 95 5.29 -14.24 -13.62
C MET A 95 6.04 -13.08 -12.94
N GLN A 96 6.53 -12.10 -13.72
CA GLN A 96 7.12 -10.89 -13.17
C GLN A 96 6.10 -10.10 -12.37
N LEU A 97 4.87 -10.01 -12.89
CA LEU A 97 3.75 -9.36 -12.21
C LEU A 97 3.45 -10.02 -10.87
N ALA A 98 3.40 -11.37 -10.80
CA ALA A 98 3.18 -12.10 -9.56
C ALA A 98 4.23 -11.80 -8.49
N TRP A 99 5.53 -11.78 -8.87
CA TRP A 99 6.60 -11.44 -7.94
C TRP A 99 6.54 -9.99 -7.47
N ALA A 100 6.26 -9.05 -8.37
CA ALA A 100 6.12 -7.64 -8.01
C ALA A 100 4.91 -7.41 -7.09
N LEU A 101 3.77 -8.08 -7.35
CA LEU A 101 2.61 -8.06 -6.48
C LEU A 101 2.87 -8.74 -5.12
N ALA A 102 3.67 -9.80 -5.08
CA ALA A 102 4.11 -10.42 -3.82
C ALA A 102 4.90 -9.44 -2.96
N LEU A 103 5.85 -8.71 -3.55
CA LEU A 103 6.62 -7.66 -2.85
C LEU A 103 5.72 -6.53 -2.38
N LEU A 104 4.73 -6.14 -3.18
CA LEU A 104 3.74 -5.14 -2.80
C LEU A 104 2.94 -5.61 -1.58
N GLY A 105 2.47 -6.86 -1.57
CA GLY A 105 1.79 -7.46 -0.43
C GLY A 105 2.66 -7.53 0.82
N CYS A 106 3.95 -7.90 0.67
CA CYS A 106 4.92 -7.87 1.78
C CYS A 106 5.06 -6.47 2.40
N ALA A 107 5.17 -5.43 1.57
CA ALA A 107 5.27 -4.06 2.06
C ALA A 107 3.96 -3.59 2.71
N ALA A 108 2.81 -3.89 2.10
CA ALA A 108 1.48 -3.58 2.62
C ALA A 108 1.22 -4.24 3.98
N SER A 109 1.73 -5.45 4.23
CA SER A 109 1.56 -6.19 5.49
C SER A 109 2.04 -5.44 6.74
N ILE A 110 2.88 -4.40 6.58
CA ILE A 110 3.47 -3.64 7.67
C ILE A 110 2.46 -2.70 8.33
N TYR A 111 1.53 -2.14 7.56
CA TYR A 111 0.69 -1.04 8.05
C TYR A 111 -0.12 -1.43 9.30
N HIS A 112 -0.88 -2.52 9.23
CA HIS A 112 -1.83 -2.88 10.28
C HIS A 112 -1.15 -3.20 11.63
N PRO A 113 -0.12 -4.05 11.71
CA PRO A 113 0.51 -4.37 12.99
C PRO A 113 1.42 -3.27 13.54
N VAL A 114 1.81 -2.28 12.72
CA VAL A 114 2.74 -1.22 13.12
C VAL A 114 2.06 0.14 13.19
N GLY A 115 1.35 0.54 12.15
CA GLY A 115 0.74 1.87 12.03
C GLY A 115 -0.42 2.09 13.00
N ILE A 116 -1.31 1.09 13.17
CA ILE A 116 -2.44 1.21 14.08
C ILE A 116 -1.97 1.32 15.54
N PRO A 117 -1.10 0.43 16.07
CA PRO A 117 -0.55 0.59 17.40
C PRO A 117 0.19 1.93 17.60
N MET A 118 0.96 2.37 16.60
CA MET A 118 1.61 3.68 16.62
C MET A 118 0.58 4.80 16.75
N LEU A 119 -0.51 4.74 15.99
CA LEU A 119 -1.56 5.77 15.98
C LEU A 119 -2.30 5.89 17.30
N VAL A 120 -2.59 4.76 17.99
CA VAL A 120 -3.35 4.75 19.24
C VAL A 120 -2.48 4.97 20.48
N GLN A 121 -1.16 4.91 20.35
CA GLN A 121 -0.24 5.09 21.46
C GLN A 121 -0.42 6.48 22.11
N GLY A 122 -0.80 6.50 23.38
CA GLY A 122 -1.05 7.72 24.13
C GLY A 122 -2.31 8.49 23.73
N ALA A 123 -3.20 7.91 22.95
CA ALA A 123 -4.45 8.53 22.54
C ALA A 123 -5.44 8.60 23.72
N LYS A 124 -6.02 9.79 23.97
CA LYS A 124 -7.06 9.98 25.00
C LYS A 124 -8.39 9.29 24.65
N ARG A 125 -8.66 9.08 23.35
CA ARG A 125 -9.89 8.47 22.81
C ARG A 125 -9.52 7.44 21.72
N PRO A 126 -9.01 6.25 22.10
CA PRO A 126 -8.53 5.26 21.12
C PRO A 126 -9.59 4.85 20.09
N GLY A 127 -10.85 4.65 20.53
CA GLY A 127 -11.95 4.29 19.65
C GLY A 127 -12.22 5.33 18.56
N TRP A 128 -12.16 6.63 18.88
CA TRP A 128 -12.28 7.69 17.88
C TRP A 128 -11.13 7.65 16.86
N VAL A 129 -9.91 7.50 17.37
CA VAL A 129 -8.71 7.44 16.52
C VAL A 129 -8.76 6.26 15.55
N ILE A 130 -9.16 5.08 16.03
CA ILE A 130 -9.35 3.88 15.20
C ILE A 130 -10.48 4.10 14.18
N GLY A 131 -11.59 4.73 14.59
CA GLY A 131 -12.70 5.04 13.71
C GLY A 131 -12.30 5.96 12.55
N VAL A 132 -11.55 7.03 12.83
CA VAL A 132 -11.02 7.94 11.79
C VAL A 132 -10.04 7.20 10.87
N ASN A 133 -9.19 6.36 11.44
CA ASN A 133 -8.25 5.56 10.66
C ASN A 133 -8.98 4.54 9.77
N GLY A 134 -10.02 3.86 10.28
CA GLY A 134 -10.85 2.96 9.50
C GLY A 134 -11.59 3.68 8.35
N LEU A 135 -12.06 4.90 8.60
CA LEU A 135 -12.65 5.73 7.54
C LEU A 135 -11.63 6.03 6.44
N ALA A 136 -10.40 6.37 6.80
CA ALA A 136 -9.33 6.62 5.84
C ALA A 136 -9.04 5.39 4.97
N GLY A 137 -8.93 4.19 5.57
CA GLY A 137 -8.78 2.93 4.82
C GLY A 137 -9.92 2.67 3.85
N ASN A 138 -11.18 2.87 4.31
CA ASN A 138 -12.35 2.71 3.47
C ASN A 138 -12.41 3.73 2.31
N LEU A 139 -11.95 4.96 2.53
CA LEU A 139 -11.82 5.95 1.45
C LEU A 139 -10.76 5.53 0.43
N GLY A 140 -9.66 4.93 0.87
CA GLY A 140 -8.66 4.32 -0.02
C GLY A 140 -9.25 3.21 -0.87
N LEU A 141 -10.01 2.32 -0.25
CA LEU A 141 -10.73 1.23 -0.93
C LEU A 141 -11.74 1.77 -1.96
N ALA A 142 -12.60 2.69 -1.54
CA ALA A 142 -13.63 3.27 -2.41
C ALA A 142 -13.04 4.10 -3.56
N GLY A 143 -11.95 4.84 -3.30
CA GLY A 143 -11.29 5.67 -4.30
C GLY A 143 -10.40 4.89 -5.28
N ALA A 144 -10.01 3.67 -4.95
CA ALA A 144 -9.05 2.88 -5.73
C ALA A 144 -9.48 2.71 -7.20
N ALA A 145 -10.72 2.27 -7.43
CA ALA A 145 -11.23 2.04 -8.77
C ALA A 145 -11.33 3.34 -9.60
N ALA A 146 -11.81 4.42 -8.98
CA ALA A 146 -11.96 5.71 -9.67
C ALA A 146 -10.59 6.29 -10.06
N LEU A 147 -9.64 6.34 -9.11
CA LEU A 147 -8.30 6.86 -9.37
C LEU A 147 -7.57 6.00 -10.41
N THR A 148 -7.58 4.68 -10.23
CA THR A 148 -6.95 3.74 -11.17
C THR A 148 -7.55 3.86 -12.55
N GLY A 149 -8.89 3.90 -12.67
CA GLY A 149 -9.57 4.03 -13.96
C GLY A 149 -9.24 5.34 -14.66
N LEU A 150 -9.15 6.46 -13.95
CA LEU A 150 -8.73 7.75 -14.50
C LEU A 150 -7.28 7.69 -15.01
N LEU A 151 -6.36 7.14 -14.22
CA LEU A 151 -4.96 7.02 -14.62
C LEU A 151 -4.81 6.11 -15.83
N ILE A 152 -5.53 4.99 -15.90
CA ILE A 152 -5.53 4.09 -17.05
C ILE A 152 -6.04 4.82 -18.30
N LYS A 153 -7.16 5.55 -18.16
CA LYS A 153 -7.78 6.25 -19.28
C LYS A 153 -6.86 7.27 -19.95
N TYR A 154 -6.10 8.03 -19.14
CA TYR A 154 -5.30 9.14 -19.66
C TYR A 154 -3.83 8.79 -19.88
N PHE A 155 -3.28 7.83 -19.12
CA PHE A 155 -1.84 7.58 -19.09
C PHE A 155 -1.46 6.09 -19.24
N GLY A 156 -2.44 5.19 -19.24
CA GLY A 156 -2.22 3.75 -19.32
C GLY A 156 -2.01 3.10 -17.94
N TRP A 157 -2.11 1.76 -17.92
CA TRP A 157 -2.11 0.99 -16.67
C TRP A 157 -0.78 1.07 -15.89
N ARG A 158 0.34 1.24 -16.56
CA ARG A 158 1.65 1.38 -15.91
C ARG A 158 1.69 2.61 -15.01
N MET A 159 1.10 3.72 -15.46
CA MET A 159 1.04 4.95 -14.68
C MET A 159 0.09 4.85 -13.48
N ALA A 160 -0.88 3.93 -13.51
CA ALA A 160 -1.74 3.65 -12.36
C ALA A 160 -0.97 3.04 -11.18
N PHE A 161 0.18 2.43 -11.43
CA PHE A 161 1.10 1.95 -10.39
C PHE A 161 2.24 2.93 -10.11
N LEU A 162 2.82 3.50 -11.16
CA LEU A 162 4.00 4.37 -11.06
C LEU A 162 3.70 5.66 -10.29
N ILE A 163 2.60 6.34 -10.63
CA ILE A 163 2.27 7.63 -9.99
C ILE A 163 1.97 7.47 -8.50
N PRO A 164 1.05 6.58 -8.08
CA PRO A 164 0.84 6.35 -6.64
C PRO A 164 2.08 5.83 -5.93
N GLY A 165 2.90 5.01 -6.62
CA GLY A 165 4.16 4.52 -6.08
C GLY A 165 5.14 5.64 -5.75
N ALA A 166 5.33 6.58 -6.67
CA ALA A 166 6.17 7.75 -6.45
C ALA A 166 5.63 8.64 -5.31
N ILE A 167 4.31 8.85 -5.27
CA ILE A 167 3.64 9.60 -4.19
C ILE A 167 3.88 8.92 -2.84
N SER A 168 3.77 7.58 -2.77
CA SER A 168 4.03 6.86 -1.53
C SER A 168 5.46 7.05 -1.03
N ILE A 169 6.47 7.02 -1.90
CA ILE A 169 7.86 7.29 -1.53
C ILE A 169 8.03 8.71 -0.98
N LEU A 170 7.42 9.70 -1.63
CA LEU A 170 7.45 11.10 -1.15
C LEU A 170 6.80 11.24 0.23
N LEU A 171 5.68 10.54 0.46
CA LEU A 171 5.03 10.49 1.78
C LEU A 171 5.91 9.79 2.82
N GLY A 172 6.67 8.77 2.44
CA GLY A 172 7.67 8.11 3.29
C GLY A 172 8.78 9.07 3.73
N ILE A 173 9.28 9.88 2.80
CA ILE A 173 10.27 10.94 3.11
C ILE A 173 9.66 11.97 4.06
N LEU A 174 8.44 12.43 3.77
CA LEU A 174 7.73 13.38 4.63
C LEU A 174 7.47 12.78 6.02
N PHE A 175 7.10 11.51 6.09
CA PHE A 175 6.91 10.81 7.35
C PHE A 175 8.21 10.72 8.15
N ALA A 176 9.34 10.43 7.49
CA ALA A 176 10.66 10.40 8.12
C ALA A 176 11.06 11.74 8.72
N ILE A 177 10.63 12.87 8.11
CA ILE A 177 10.90 14.22 8.60
C ILE A 177 9.97 14.59 9.77
N CYS A 178 8.67 14.26 9.65
CA CYS A 178 7.64 14.72 10.57
C CYS A 178 7.43 13.84 11.81
N ALA A 179 7.68 12.52 11.68
CA ALA A 179 7.45 11.58 12.77
C ALA A 179 8.58 11.68 13.81
N PRO A 180 8.26 11.79 15.11
CA PRO A 180 9.25 11.88 16.16
C PRO A 180 10.11 10.61 16.21
N HIS A 181 11.36 10.75 16.61
CA HIS A 181 12.21 9.62 16.95
C HIS A 181 11.67 8.96 18.23
N GLU A 182 11.60 7.62 18.21
CA GLU A 182 11.25 6.80 19.38
C GLU A 182 12.45 6.63 20.30
#